data_aa293ad75bb05fb0d6d983c670395f4c
#
_entry.id   aa293ad75bb05fb0d6d983c670395f4c
#
_cell.length_a   1.000
_cell.length_b   1.000
_cell.length_c   1.000
_cell.angle_alpha   90.00
_cell.angle_beta   90.00
_cell.angle_gamma   90.00
#
_symmetry.space_group_name_H-M   'P 1'
#
loop_
_entity.id
_entity.type
_entity.pdbx_description
1 polymer ?
#
loop_
_entity_poly.entity_id
_entity_poly.type
_entity_poly.pdbx_seq_one_letter_code
_entity_poly.pdbx_strand_id
1 'polypeptide(L)'
;MSFRASVSGGPGRMAPMERTIDLRSDTVTQPTHSMRRAMAEAAVGDDVYGEDPTVNRLEERAAALMERESALLVPSGTMANQIAVNLLSRRGQEVIGESRCHIFNFEHGAMAAISGALPHPIETANGILHPDQLRTAYLPPGGHTNSSCMVALENTHNLAGGRVVPPARMDELVGTAGELGLPVHLDGARIHNAAAAVGVSAARLARGCDTVMFCLSKGLGAPVGSLLIGDRELIAEARVVRKMLGGGMRQAGVLAAAGLVAFDEVLPRLADDHATARRLAELIAEVAGILLDPATVETNIICFALDGSAGMTAAELADRLGEKGVLASALGANLVRMVTHYHITMPDAEAAAAALREVVAERATG
;
A
#
# COMPACT_ATOMS: atom_id res chain seq x y z
N MET A 1 -10.80 9.84 19.43
CA MET A 1 -12.21 10.07 19.06
C MET A 1 -12.88 8.72 18.81
N SER A 2 -13.95 8.44 19.56
CA SER A 2 -14.63 7.13 19.62
C SER A 2 -15.64 7.01 18.48
N PHE A 3 -15.44 6.04 17.58
CA PHE A 3 -16.46 5.65 16.60
C PHE A 3 -17.50 4.75 17.32
N ARG A 4 -18.65 5.30 17.65
CA ARG A 4 -19.86 4.53 17.92
C ARG A 4 -20.86 4.76 16.80
N ALA A 5 -21.06 3.76 15.95
CA ALA A 5 -22.20 3.68 15.07
C ALA A 5 -23.42 3.22 15.88
N SER A 6 -24.47 4.04 15.95
CA SER A 6 -25.76 3.66 16.51
C SER A 6 -26.55 2.89 15.46
N VAL A 7 -26.80 1.61 15.70
CA VAL A 7 -27.75 0.80 14.90
C VAL A 7 -29.10 0.83 15.61
N SER A 8 -30.08 1.53 15.03
CA SER A 8 -31.49 1.40 15.38
C SER A 8 -32.32 1.37 14.10
N GLY A 9 -32.83 0.21 13.70
CA GLY A 9 -33.76 0.03 12.60
C GLY A 9 -34.36 -1.37 12.60
N GLY A 10 -35.66 -1.49 12.83
CA GLY A 10 -36.42 -2.73 12.82
C GLY A 10 -36.52 -3.35 11.40
N PRO A 11 -37.08 -4.58 11.22
CA PRO A 11 -37.08 -5.33 9.99
C PRO A 11 -38.05 -4.74 8.95
N GLY A 12 -37.59 -3.72 8.20
CA GLY A 12 -38.20 -3.30 6.96
C GLY A 12 -37.71 -4.18 5.82
N ARG A 13 -38.58 -4.56 4.88
CA ARG A 13 -38.20 -5.22 3.63
C ARG A 13 -37.10 -4.42 2.96
N MET A 14 -35.86 -4.94 2.97
CA MET A 14 -34.77 -4.38 2.20
C MET A 14 -35.13 -4.50 0.71
N ALA A 15 -35.26 -3.36 0.03
CA ALA A 15 -35.12 -3.31 -1.42
C ALA A 15 -33.79 -3.96 -1.81
N PRO A 16 -33.62 -4.54 -3.03
CA PRO A 16 -32.32 -5.04 -3.45
C PRO A 16 -31.33 -3.90 -3.26
N MET A 17 -30.35 -4.08 -2.38
CA MET A 17 -29.28 -3.08 -2.18
C MET A 17 -28.60 -2.91 -3.54
N GLU A 18 -28.73 -1.74 -4.13
CA GLU A 18 -27.88 -1.34 -5.23
C GLU A 18 -26.44 -1.58 -4.79
N ARG A 19 -25.65 -2.23 -5.66
CA ARG A 19 -24.25 -2.59 -5.35
C ARG A 19 -23.48 -1.31 -5.01
N THR A 20 -22.97 -1.22 -3.78
CA THR A 20 -22.10 -0.11 -3.36
C THR A 20 -20.81 -0.12 -4.15
N ILE A 21 -20.43 1.03 -4.72
CA ILE A 21 -19.15 1.24 -5.39
C ILE A 21 -18.15 1.72 -4.35
N ASP A 22 -17.32 0.82 -3.81
CA ASP A 22 -16.38 1.15 -2.73
C ASP A 22 -14.99 1.49 -3.27
N LEU A 23 -14.73 2.79 -3.40
CA LEU A 23 -13.46 3.35 -3.87
C LEU A 23 -12.56 3.86 -2.72
N ARG A 24 -12.84 3.51 -1.47
CA ARG A 24 -12.05 4.01 -0.32
C ARG A 24 -10.60 3.52 -0.34
N SER A 25 -10.40 2.25 -0.67
CA SER A 25 -9.08 1.61 -0.71
C SER A 25 -9.16 0.24 -1.39
N ASP A 26 -8.07 -0.23 -1.96
CA ASP A 26 -7.93 -1.61 -2.42
C ASP A 26 -7.85 -2.63 -1.27
N THR A 27 -7.78 -2.18 -0.03
CA THR A 27 -7.88 -3.03 1.18
C THR A 27 -9.30 -3.51 1.46
N VAL A 28 -10.32 -2.98 0.78
CA VAL A 28 -11.71 -3.45 0.90
C VAL A 28 -12.02 -4.63 -0.04
N THR A 29 -11.06 -5.04 -0.84
CA THR A 29 -11.19 -6.22 -1.70
C THR A 29 -11.54 -7.46 -0.90
N GLN A 30 -12.38 -8.31 -1.47
CA GLN A 30 -12.76 -9.59 -0.86
C GLN A 30 -12.15 -10.74 -1.66
N PRO A 31 -11.73 -11.83 -1.03
CA PRO A 31 -11.13 -12.95 -1.75
C PRO A 31 -12.09 -13.52 -2.80
N THR A 32 -11.53 -13.82 -3.97
CA THR A 32 -12.27 -14.42 -5.08
C THR A 32 -12.86 -15.78 -4.71
N HIS A 33 -13.76 -16.31 -5.54
CA HIS A 33 -14.28 -17.66 -5.33
C HIS A 33 -13.17 -18.72 -5.38
N SER A 34 -12.22 -18.58 -6.30
CA SER A 34 -11.03 -19.44 -6.40
C SER A 34 -10.17 -19.38 -5.14
N MET A 35 -9.93 -18.18 -4.60
CA MET A 35 -9.19 -18.01 -3.34
C MET A 35 -9.90 -18.72 -2.18
N ARG A 36 -11.23 -18.51 -2.02
CA ARG A 36 -12.00 -19.15 -0.95
C ARG A 36 -11.95 -20.67 -1.02
N ARG A 37 -12.04 -21.25 -2.21
CA ARG A 37 -11.90 -22.69 -2.42
C ARG A 37 -10.49 -23.16 -2.09
N ALA A 38 -9.45 -22.49 -2.59
CA ALA A 38 -8.07 -22.83 -2.29
C ALA A 38 -7.76 -22.77 -0.79
N MET A 39 -8.30 -21.78 -0.07
CA MET A 39 -8.20 -21.68 1.39
C MET A 39 -8.86 -22.86 2.11
N ALA A 40 -10.04 -23.30 1.66
CA ALA A 40 -10.76 -24.43 2.26
C ALA A 40 -10.07 -25.79 2.02
N GLU A 41 -9.35 -25.91 0.90
CA GLU A 41 -8.69 -27.15 0.48
C GLU A 41 -7.16 -27.14 0.75
N ALA A 42 -6.64 -26.10 1.41
CA ALA A 42 -5.20 -25.93 1.61
C ALA A 42 -4.59 -27.08 2.40
N ALA A 43 -3.49 -27.65 1.90
CA ALA A 43 -2.63 -28.52 2.69
C ALA A 43 -1.90 -27.66 3.73
N VAL A 44 -1.93 -28.07 5.00
CA VAL A 44 -1.41 -27.27 6.11
C VAL A 44 -0.47 -28.08 6.99
N GLY A 45 0.42 -27.38 7.69
CA GLY A 45 1.32 -27.87 8.72
C GLY A 45 1.63 -26.75 9.70
N ASP A 46 2.55 -26.94 10.62
CA ASP A 46 2.95 -25.90 11.56
C ASP A 46 4.02 -24.97 10.94
N ASP A 47 3.65 -23.73 10.60
CA ASP A 47 4.57 -22.73 10.02
C ASP A 47 5.75 -22.39 10.95
N VAL A 48 5.58 -22.49 12.27
CA VAL A 48 6.67 -22.22 13.22
C VAL A 48 7.77 -23.27 13.14
N TYR A 49 7.42 -24.50 12.78
CA TYR A 49 8.38 -25.59 12.50
C TYR A 49 8.83 -25.63 11.03
N GLY A 50 8.28 -24.73 10.18
CA GLY A 50 8.57 -24.74 8.74
C GLY A 50 7.91 -25.91 7.99
N GLU A 51 6.85 -26.51 8.56
CA GLU A 51 6.18 -27.71 8.05
C GLU A 51 4.91 -27.43 7.25
N ASP A 52 4.47 -26.16 7.16
CA ASP A 52 3.29 -25.81 6.35
C ASP A 52 3.66 -25.75 4.86
N PRO A 53 3.22 -26.75 4.04
CA PRO A 53 3.67 -26.84 2.66
C PRO A 53 3.11 -25.71 1.79
N THR A 54 1.97 -25.14 2.15
CA THR A 54 1.35 -24.04 1.38
C THR A 54 2.02 -22.71 1.69
N VAL A 55 2.42 -22.48 2.95
CA VAL A 55 3.24 -21.29 3.31
C VAL A 55 4.59 -21.39 2.62
N ASN A 56 5.28 -22.52 2.71
CA ASN A 56 6.59 -22.72 2.08
C ASN A 56 6.52 -22.41 0.57
N ARG A 57 5.51 -22.95 -0.12
CA ARG A 57 5.31 -22.70 -1.56
C ARG A 57 5.02 -21.23 -1.88
N LEU A 58 4.27 -20.52 -1.02
CA LEU A 58 4.01 -19.09 -1.21
C LEU A 58 5.30 -18.29 -1.04
N GLU A 59 6.08 -18.55 0.02
CA GLU A 59 7.36 -17.89 0.29
C GLU A 59 8.36 -18.15 -0.85
N GLU A 60 8.49 -19.40 -1.33
CA GLU A 60 9.34 -19.76 -2.48
C GLU A 60 8.93 -19.02 -3.76
N ARG A 61 7.63 -18.98 -4.07
CA ARG A 61 7.13 -18.27 -5.26
C ARG A 61 7.35 -16.76 -5.17
N ALA A 62 7.16 -16.18 -3.99
CA ALA A 62 7.40 -14.77 -3.77
C ALA A 62 8.89 -14.41 -3.90
N ALA A 63 9.78 -15.21 -3.34
CA ALA A 63 11.22 -15.04 -3.50
C ALA A 63 11.63 -15.12 -4.99
N ALA A 64 11.13 -16.13 -5.71
CA ALA A 64 11.38 -16.27 -7.15
C ALA A 64 10.83 -15.09 -7.96
N LEU A 65 9.61 -14.60 -7.66
CA LEU A 65 8.99 -13.46 -8.32
C LEU A 65 9.79 -12.17 -8.14
N MET A 66 10.46 -12.02 -6.99
CA MET A 66 11.30 -10.88 -6.65
C MET A 66 12.78 -11.10 -6.95
N GLU A 67 13.16 -12.24 -7.56
CA GLU A 67 14.56 -12.62 -7.87
C GLU A 67 15.46 -12.53 -6.62
N ARG A 68 14.95 -13.05 -5.47
CA ARG A 68 15.63 -13.04 -4.18
C ARG A 68 15.72 -14.46 -3.61
N GLU A 69 16.57 -14.61 -2.58
CA GLU A 69 16.85 -15.92 -1.98
C GLU A 69 15.71 -16.44 -1.10
N SER A 70 14.99 -15.55 -0.42
CA SER A 70 14.02 -15.96 0.60
C SER A 70 12.92 -14.93 0.79
N ALA A 71 11.76 -15.40 1.28
CA ALA A 71 10.63 -14.59 1.67
C ALA A 71 10.03 -15.10 2.99
N LEU A 72 9.27 -14.24 3.66
CA LEU A 72 8.58 -14.52 4.91
C LEU A 72 7.14 -14.02 4.84
N LEU A 73 6.18 -14.91 5.02
CA LEU A 73 4.77 -14.55 5.19
C LEU A 73 4.56 -13.90 6.56
N VAL A 74 3.95 -12.73 6.56
CA VAL A 74 3.58 -11.97 7.78
C VAL A 74 2.12 -11.55 7.72
N PRO A 75 1.45 -11.38 8.89
CA PRO A 75 0.03 -11.00 8.95
C PRO A 75 -0.32 -9.66 8.28
N SER A 76 0.59 -8.69 8.26
CA SER A 76 0.32 -7.36 7.73
C SER A 76 1.56 -6.68 7.16
N GLY A 77 1.35 -5.67 6.29
CA GLY A 77 2.43 -4.83 5.77
C GLY A 77 3.16 -4.06 6.86
N THR A 78 2.43 -3.54 7.85
CA THR A 78 3.01 -2.89 9.03
C THR A 78 4.00 -3.81 9.75
N MET A 79 3.65 -5.09 9.95
CA MET A 79 4.58 -6.02 10.57
C MET A 79 5.83 -6.24 9.71
N ALA A 80 5.69 -6.36 8.37
CA ALA A 80 6.84 -6.48 7.47
C ALA A 80 7.78 -5.28 7.58
N ASN A 81 7.22 -4.06 7.53
CA ASN A 81 7.98 -2.82 7.69
C ASN A 81 8.70 -2.77 9.06
N GLN A 82 7.99 -3.11 10.14
CA GLN A 82 8.56 -3.06 11.49
C GLN A 82 9.64 -4.14 11.71
N ILE A 83 9.52 -5.30 11.08
CA ILE A 83 10.60 -6.31 11.07
C ILE A 83 11.82 -5.75 10.35
N ALA A 84 11.66 -5.16 9.16
CA ALA A 84 12.76 -4.58 8.40
C ALA A 84 13.46 -3.45 9.19
N VAL A 85 12.69 -2.54 9.79
CA VAL A 85 13.27 -1.49 10.66
C VAL A 85 14.04 -2.09 11.83
N ASN A 86 13.48 -3.12 12.48
CA ASN A 86 14.12 -3.75 13.64
C ASN A 86 15.47 -4.39 13.27
N LEU A 87 15.56 -4.99 12.10
CA LEU A 87 16.80 -5.65 11.62
C LEU A 87 17.85 -4.65 11.13
N LEU A 88 17.42 -3.59 10.44
CA LEU A 88 18.31 -2.65 9.76
C LEU A 88 18.65 -1.40 10.58
N SER A 89 18.05 -1.22 11.77
CA SER A 89 18.29 -0.08 12.64
C SER A 89 18.83 -0.49 14.02
N ARG A 90 19.28 0.50 14.76
CA ARG A 90 19.59 0.38 16.19
C ARG A 90 18.92 1.52 16.95
N ARG A 91 18.67 1.29 18.24
CA ARG A 91 18.03 2.28 19.10
C ARG A 91 18.77 3.61 19.06
N GLY A 92 18.02 4.70 18.89
CA GLY A 92 18.54 6.07 18.85
C GLY A 92 19.10 6.50 17.48
N GLN A 93 19.10 5.61 16.47
CA GLN A 93 19.49 5.98 15.12
C GLN A 93 18.29 6.45 14.28
N GLU A 94 18.58 7.13 13.18
CA GLU A 94 17.58 7.74 12.32
C GLU A 94 17.37 6.96 11.03
N VAL A 95 16.10 6.77 10.68
CA VAL A 95 15.64 6.21 9.41
C VAL A 95 15.31 7.36 8.46
N ILE A 96 16.02 7.47 7.35
CA ILE A 96 15.78 8.50 6.34
C ILE A 96 14.64 8.02 5.42
N GLY A 97 13.65 8.87 5.19
CA GLY A 97 12.53 8.58 4.28
C GLY A 97 11.76 9.84 3.83
N GLU A 98 10.90 9.69 2.84
CA GLU A 98 10.00 10.77 2.44
C GLU A 98 8.99 11.06 3.56
N SER A 99 8.71 12.32 3.81
CA SER A 99 7.95 12.77 4.99
C SER A 99 6.53 12.19 5.10
N ARG A 100 5.90 11.87 3.97
CA ARG A 100 4.55 11.30 3.89
C ARG A 100 4.53 9.78 3.73
N CYS A 101 5.69 9.08 3.80
CA CYS A 101 5.74 7.63 3.67
C CYS A 101 4.91 6.93 4.76
N HIS A 102 4.42 5.73 4.44
CA HIS A 102 3.54 4.93 5.30
C HIS A 102 4.17 4.61 6.65
N ILE A 103 5.44 4.25 6.64
CA ILE A 103 6.20 3.82 7.82
C ILE A 103 6.28 4.93 8.90
N PHE A 104 6.25 6.21 8.50
CA PHE A 104 6.26 7.34 9.43
C PHE A 104 4.87 7.75 9.90
N ASN A 105 3.83 7.62 9.03
CA ASN A 105 2.55 8.26 9.26
C ASN A 105 1.41 7.30 9.67
N PHE A 106 1.44 6.04 9.25
CA PHE A 106 0.30 5.12 9.40
C PHE A 106 0.57 3.92 10.31
N GLU A 107 1.72 3.86 10.95
CA GLU A 107 2.11 2.73 11.80
C GLU A 107 2.15 3.09 13.29
N HIS A 108 1.42 4.14 13.68
CA HIS A 108 1.22 4.56 15.08
C HIS A 108 2.51 4.69 15.90
N GLY A 109 3.60 5.15 15.27
CA GLY A 109 4.90 5.31 15.93
C GLY A 109 5.58 3.98 16.27
N ALA A 110 5.20 2.88 15.62
CA ALA A 110 5.73 1.54 15.88
C ALA A 110 7.26 1.47 15.73
N MET A 111 7.84 2.20 14.78
CA MET A 111 9.29 2.28 14.60
C MET A 111 10.00 2.73 15.88
N ALA A 112 9.51 3.77 16.55
CA ALA A 112 10.05 4.24 17.81
C ALA A 112 9.71 3.27 18.96
N ALA A 113 8.48 2.78 19.02
CA ALA A 113 8.01 1.93 20.12
C ALA A 113 8.66 0.54 20.13
N ILE A 114 8.90 -0.06 18.97
CA ILE A 114 9.44 -1.42 18.82
C ILE A 114 10.96 -1.38 18.73
N SER A 115 11.49 -0.61 17.78
CA SER A 115 12.92 -0.61 17.46
C SER A 115 13.70 0.52 18.12
N GLY A 116 13.00 1.54 18.63
CA GLY A 116 13.62 2.74 19.19
C GLY A 116 14.33 3.59 18.15
N ALA A 117 14.01 3.39 16.87
CA ALA A 117 14.54 4.19 15.77
C ALA A 117 13.75 5.50 15.61
N LEU A 118 14.38 6.53 15.11
CA LEU A 118 13.81 7.86 14.94
C LEU A 118 13.52 8.12 13.45
N PRO A 119 12.41 8.79 13.09
CA PRO A 119 12.20 9.21 11.72
C PRO A 119 13.10 10.40 11.36
N HIS A 120 13.67 10.39 10.16
CA HIS A 120 14.29 11.56 9.53
C HIS A 120 13.54 11.88 8.23
N PRO A 121 12.46 12.69 8.33
CA PRO A 121 11.60 12.95 7.19
C PRO A 121 12.21 13.96 6.23
N ILE A 122 12.13 13.66 4.93
CA ILE A 122 12.52 14.57 3.83
C ILE A 122 11.26 15.01 3.09
N GLU A 123 11.03 16.32 3.04
CA GLU A 123 9.95 16.88 2.25
C GLU A 123 10.22 16.80 0.76
N THR A 124 9.22 16.35 0.00
CA THR A 124 9.26 16.32 -1.47
C THR A 124 7.96 16.87 -2.06
N ALA A 125 8.03 17.40 -3.26
CA ALA A 125 6.85 17.93 -3.94
C ALA A 125 5.87 16.81 -4.39
N ASN A 126 6.39 15.64 -4.74
CA ASN A 126 5.64 14.58 -5.42
C ASN A 126 5.82 13.17 -4.84
N GLY A 127 6.39 13.02 -3.65
CA GLY A 127 6.64 11.74 -3.01
C GLY A 127 7.92 11.02 -3.47
N ILE A 128 8.69 11.62 -4.37
CA ILE A 128 9.91 11.01 -4.92
C ILE A 128 11.14 11.71 -4.40
N LEU A 129 11.97 11.00 -3.67
CA LEU A 129 13.26 11.48 -3.17
C LEU A 129 14.27 11.70 -4.32
N HIS A 130 15.21 12.60 -4.08
CA HIS A 130 16.38 12.81 -4.92
C HIS A 130 17.68 12.38 -4.21
N PRO A 131 18.68 11.87 -4.92
CA PRO A 131 19.97 11.45 -4.33
C PRO A 131 20.62 12.52 -3.45
N ASP A 132 20.60 13.77 -3.90
CA ASP A 132 21.21 14.89 -3.16
C ASP A 132 20.47 15.19 -1.84
N GLN A 133 19.16 14.92 -1.78
CA GLN A 133 18.39 15.01 -0.52
C GLN A 133 18.85 13.93 0.47
N LEU A 134 19.14 12.70 0.00
CA LEU A 134 19.71 11.65 0.86
C LEU A 134 21.09 12.04 1.37
N ARG A 135 21.98 12.57 0.50
CA ARG A 135 23.31 13.04 0.91
C ARG A 135 23.23 14.15 1.94
N THR A 136 22.28 15.08 1.77
CA THR A 136 22.08 16.20 2.71
C THR A 136 21.52 15.74 4.06
N ALA A 137 20.61 14.74 4.05
CA ALA A 137 19.99 14.20 5.25
C ALA A 137 20.89 13.23 6.03
N TYR A 138 21.93 12.72 5.40
CA TYR A 138 22.82 11.73 6.01
C TYR A 138 23.60 12.30 7.20
N LEU A 139 23.49 11.63 8.32
CA LEU A 139 24.23 11.89 9.56
C LEU A 139 25.25 10.76 9.77
N PRO A 140 26.57 11.03 9.65
CA PRO A 140 27.58 10.00 9.81
C PRO A 140 27.67 9.50 11.25
N PRO A 141 28.15 8.27 11.48
CA PRO A 141 28.38 7.75 12.81
C PRO A 141 29.48 8.54 13.53
N GLY A 142 29.31 8.74 14.83
CA GLY A 142 30.24 9.47 15.68
C GLY A 142 29.88 10.95 15.85
N GLY A 143 30.52 11.64 16.80
CA GLY A 143 30.23 13.03 17.10
C GLY A 143 29.17 13.22 18.20
N HIS A 144 28.43 14.32 18.12
CA HIS A 144 27.49 14.75 19.17
C HIS A 144 26.02 14.66 18.70
N THR A 145 25.77 14.06 17.52
CA THR A 145 24.43 13.92 16.92
C THR A 145 24.05 12.45 16.75
N ASN A 146 22.76 12.19 16.50
CA ASN A 146 22.31 10.88 16.06
C ASN A 146 22.98 10.51 14.74
N SER A 147 23.02 9.23 14.42
CA SER A 147 23.51 8.75 13.12
C SER A 147 22.38 8.14 12.30
N SER A 148 22.45 8.27 10.99
CA SER A 148 21.57 7.55 10.07
C SER A 148 21.88 6.06 10.08
N CYS A 149 20.86 5.21 9.96
CA CYS A 149 21.03 3.75 9.96
C CYS A 149 20.50 3.06 8.71
N MET A 150 19.50 3.61 8.08
CA MET A 150 18.89 3.02 6.87
C MET A 150 18.12 4.07 6.08
N VAL A 151 17.82 3.73 4.83
CA VAL A 151 16.88 4.47 3.97
C VAL A 151 15.61 3.64 3.82
N ALA A 152 14.44 4.26 4.06
CA ALA A 152 13.14 3.70 3.78
C ALA A 152 12.56 4.36 2.52
N LEU A 153 12.34 3.55 1.47
CA LEU A 153 11.69 3.97 0.23
C LEU A 153 10.26 3.42 0.17
N GLU A 154 9.38 4.07 -0.57
CA GLU A 154 8.00 3.61 -0.79
C GLU A 154 7.66 3.64 -2.28
N ASN A 155 7.19 2.52 -2.86
CA ASN A 155 6.80 2.40 -4.26
C ASN A 155 5.64 1.38 -4.45
N THR A 156 4.43 1.78 -4.89
CA THR A 156 4.01 3.14 -5.23
C THR A 156 3.83 3.99 -3.98
N HIS A 157 4.08 5.30 -4.06
CA HIS A 157 3.93 6.19 -2.91
C HIS A 157 2.44 6.53 -2.65
N ASN A 158 1.90 6.02 -1.54
CA ASN A 158 0.47 6.06 -1.24
C ASN A 158 -0.10 7.49 -1.13
N LEU A 159 0.48 8.33 -0.27
CA LEU A 159 0.01 9.70 -0.05
C LEU A 159 0.38 10.68 -1.18
N ALA A 160 1.23 10.28 -2.10
CA ALA A 160 1.50 11.04 -3.32
C ALA A 160 0.58 10.63 -4.50
N GLY A 161 -0.54 9.94 -4.21
CA GLY A 161 -1.50 9.54 -5.25
C GLY A 161 -1.09 8.29 -6.03
N GLY A 162 -0.35 7.37 -5.42
CA GLY A 162 0.11 6.14 -6.08
C GLY A 162 1.23 6.38 -7.11
N ARG A 163 2.01 7.44 -6.91
CA ARG A 163 3.17 7.78 -7.78
C ARG A 163 4.16 6.64 -7.82
N VAL A 164 4.70 6.41 -9.01
CA VAL A 164 5.73 5.41 -9.25
C VAL A 164 7.10 6.06 -9.18
N VAL A 165 7.99 5.52 -8.37
CA VAL A 165 9.42 5.83 -8.44
C VAL A 165 10.00 5.04 -9.61
N PRO A 166 10.45 5.72 -10.71
CA PRO A 166 10.91 5.03 -11.91
C PRO A 166 12.16 4.19 -11.65
N PRO A 167 12.40 3.12 -12.46
CA PRO A 167 13.57 2.23 -12.27
C PRO A 167 14.91 2.94 -12.19
N ALA A 168 15.13 3.97 -13.01
CA ALA A 168 16.38 4.75 -12.98
C ALA A 168 16.54 5.51 -11.67
N ARG A 169 15.43 6.10 -11.14
CA ARG A 169 15.47 6.80 -9.87
C ARG A 169 15.66 5.84 -8.70
N MET A 170 15.08 4.64 -8.75
CA MET A 170 15.36 3.59 -7.75
C MET A 170 16.84 3.25 -7.73
N ASP A 171 17.46 3.05 -8.90
CA ASP A 171 18.90 2.75 -9.00
C ASP A 171 19.77 3.88 -8.42
N GLU A 172 19.44 5.15 -8.70
CA GLU A 172 20.13 6.31 -8.16
C GLU A 172 20.04 6.38 -6.63
N LEU A 173 18.84 6.16 -6.06
CA LEU A 173 18.63 6.22 -4.62
C LEU A 173 19.34 5.08 -3.89
N VAL A 174 19.22 3.85 -4.41
CA VAL A 174 19.91 2.67 -3.86
C VAL A 174 21.43 2.83 -3.97
N GLY A 175 21.93 3.29 -5.11
CA GLY A 175 23.36 3.56 -5.30
C GLY A 175 23.88 4.60 -4.31
N THR A 176 23.12 5.70 -4.11
CA THR A 176 23.49 6.74 -3.13
C THR A 176 23.46 6.21 -1.70
N ALA A 177 22.47 5.42 -1.32
CA ALA A 177 22.45 4.78 -0.01
C ALA A 177 23.68 3.87 0.20
N GLY A 178 24.06 3.11 -0.84
CA GLY A 178 25.26 2.27 -0.82
C GLY A 178 26.56 3.08 -0.67
N GLU A 179 26.68 4.23 -1.35
CA GLU A 179 27.82 5.17 -1.15
C GLU A 179 27.91 5.67 0.29
N LEU A 180 26.78 5.84 0.97
CA LEU A 180 26.68 6.29 2.35
C LEU A 180 26.80 5.14 3.37
N GLY A 181 26.89 3.89 2.92
CA GLY A 181 26.92 2.70 3.77
C GLY A 181 25.59 2.41 4.49
N LEU A 182 24.46 2.85 3.91
CA LEU A 182 23.12 2.68 4.48
C LEU A 182 22.38 1.56 3.75
N PRO A 183 21.85 0.56 4.49
CA PRO A 183 20.92 -0.41 3.91
C PRO A 183 19.60 0.26 3.51
N VAL A 184 18.92 -0.36 2.54
CA VAL A 184 17.67 0.14 1.97
C VAL A 184 16.54 -0.85 2.22
N HIS A 185 15.48 -0.37 2.86
CA HIS A 185 14.19 -1.05 2.90
C HIS A 185 13.21 -0.42 1.91
N LEU A 186 12.53 -1.25 1.11
CA LEU A 186 11.48 -0.81 0.21
C LEU A 186 10.11 -1.25 0.72
N ASP A 187 9.31 -0.29 1.19
CA ASP A 187 7.87 -0.49 1.30
C ASP A 187 7.27 -0.56 -0.11
N GLY A 188 7.13 -1.76 -0.59
CA GLY A 188 6.54 -2.09 -1.87
C GLY A 188 5.10 -2.57 -1.74
N ALA A 189 4.31 -2.03 -0.79
CA ALA A 189 2.94 -2.50 -0.53
C ALA A 189 2.11 -2.66 -1.81
N ARG A 190 2.41 -1.85 -2.85
CA ARG A 190 1.83 -1.91 -4.19
C ARG A 190 2.89 -1.96 -5.30
N ILE A 191 4.01 -2.60 -5.06
CA ILE A 191 5.12 -2.65 -6.04
C ILE A 191 4.71 -3.29 -7.36
N HIS A 192 3.77 -4.24 -7.32
CA HIS A 192 3.24 -4.88 -8.52
C HIS A 192 2.40 -3.91 -9.37
N ASN A 193 1.71 -2.93 -8.75
CA ASN A 193 1.08 -1.83 -9.46
C ASN A 193 2.16 -0.93 -10.10
N ALA A 194 3.22 -0.58 -9.38
CA ALA A 194 4.34 0.17 -9.94
C ALA A 194 4.95 -0.55 -11.16
N ALA A 195 5.21 -1.85 -11.02
CA ALA A 195 5.77 -2.70 -12.07
C ALA A 195 4.87 -2.73 -13.33
N ALA A 196 3.57 -2.92 -13.15
CA ALA A 196 2.57 -2.90 -14.24
C ALA A 196 2.51 -1.53 -14.93
N ALA A 197 2.61 -0.42 -14.18
CA ALA A 197 2.54 0.92 -14.73
C ALA A 197 3.73 1.27 -15.62
N VAL A 198 4.93 0.81 -15.27
CA VAL A 198 6.17 1.13 -16.02
C VAL A 198 6.67 -0.01 -16.90
N GLY A 199 5.95 -1.14 -16.96
CA GLY A 199 6.24 -2.26 -17.87
C GLY A 199 7.52 -3.02 -17.53
N VAL A 200 7.90 -3.12 -16.25
CA VAL A 200 9.07 -3.89 -15.80
C VAL A 200 8.66 -4.89 -14.71
N SER A 201 9.54 -5.83 -14.33
CA SER A 201 9.29 -6.70 -13.18
C SER A 201 9.35 -5.94 -11.86
N ALA A 202 8.63 -6.42 -10.84
CA ALA A 202 8.75 -5.89 -9.48
C ALA A 202 10.19 -6.08 -8.93
N ALA A 203 10.84 -7.19 -9.29
CA ALA A 203 12.25 -7.45 -8.98
C ALA A 203 13.18 -6.34 -9.52
N ARG A 204 12.89 -5.84 -10.75
CA ARG A 204 13.67 -4.72 -11.33
C ARG A 204 13.55 -3.44 -10.51
N LEU A 205 12.36 -3.13 -9.97
CA LEU A 205 12.14 -1.96 -9.12
C LEU A 205 12.77 -2.11 -7.73
N ALA A 206 12.87 -3.34 -7.21
CA ALA A 206 13.47 -3.63 -5.92
C ALA A 206 14.97 -3.95 -5.96
N ARG A 207 15.59 -3.82 -7.14
CA ARG A 207 17.00 -4.17 -7.32
C ARG A 207 17.91 -3.36 -6.40
N GLY A 208 18.77 -4.07 -5.65
CA GLY A 208 19.73 -3.47 -4.72
C GLY A 208 19.17 -3.05 -3.37
N CYS A 209 17.85 -3.14 -3.12
CA CYS A 209 17.31 -2.99 -1.77
C CYS A 209 17.69 -4.21 -0.92
N ASP A 210 18.01 -4.03 0.36
CA ASP A 210 18.33 -5.12 1.28
C ASP A 210 17.07 -5.92 1.64
N THR A 211 15.98 -5.21 1.88
CA THR A 211 14.67 -5.81 2.09
C THR A 211 13.61 -5.14 1.23
N VAL A 212 12.63 -5.92 0.79
CA VAL A 212 11.42 -5.41 0.16
C VAL A 212 10.20 -6.11 0.75
N MET A 213 9.12 -5.37 0.97
CA MET A 213 7.85 -5.98 1.34
C MET A 213 6.79 -5.70 0.29
N PHE A 214 5.80 -6.59 0.16
CA PHE A 214 4.58 -6.27 -0.56
C PHE A 214 3.33 -6.90 0.07
N CYS A 215 2.17 -6.26 -0.15
CA CYS A 215 0.90 -6.72 0.41
C CYS A 215 0.18 -7.69 -0.52
N LEU A 216 -0.32 -8.78 0.06
CA LEU A 216 -1.30 -9.67 -0.58
C LEU A 216 -2.73 -9.12 -0.42
N SER A 217 -2.98 -8.40 0.69
CA SER A 217 -4.30 -7.95 1.14
C SER A 217 -4.71 -6.56 0.63
N LYS A 218 -4.24 -6.17 -0.55
CA LYS A 218 -4.61 -4.93 -1.25
C LYS A 218 -5.09 -5.26 -2.66
N GLY A 219 -4.54 -4.65 -3.70
CA GLY A 219 -4.90 -4.91 -5.09
C GLY A 219 -4.81 -6.38 -5.50
N LEU A 220 -3.98 -7.20 -4.84
CA LEU A 220 -3.89 -8.65 -5.05
C LEU A 220 -5.09 -9.44 -4.48
N GLY A 221 -5.92 -8.85 -3.62
CA GLY A 221 -7.22 -9.38 -3.22
C GLY A 221 -7.20 -10.53 -2.22
N ALA A 222 -6.07 -10.97 -1.70
CA ALA A 222 -6.04 -11.94 -0.62
C ALA A 222 -6.61 -11.31 0.67
N PRO A 223 -7.26 -12.09 1.56
CA PRO A 223 -7.97 -11.54 2.71
C PRO A 223 -7.04 -10.95 3.76
N VAL A 224 -5.79 -11.39 3.81
CA VAL A 224 -4.80 -11.00 4.82
C VAL A 224 -3.39 -11.33 4.32
N GLY A 225 -2.41 -10.64 4.86
CA GLY A 225 -1.00 -10.99 4.72
C GLY A 225 -0.21 -10.09 3.81
N SER A 226 1.08 -10.15 4.04
CA SER A 226 2.13 -9.50 3.26
C SER A 226 3.36 -10.39 3.25
N LEU A 227 4.29 -10.12 2.37
CA LEU A 227 5.54 -10.85 2.26
C LEU A 227 6.70 -9.89 2.50
N LEU A 228 7.65 -10.28 3.34
CA LEU A 228 8.94 -9.63 3.48
C LEU A 228 9.98 -10.49 2.75
N ILE A 229 10.79 -9.87 1.90
CA ILE A 229 11.71 -10.55 1.00
C ILE A 229 13.11 -9.97 1.18
N GLY A 230 14.12 -10.83 1.14
CA GLY A 230 15.52 -10.46 1.26
C GLY A 230 16.45 -11.67 1.11
N ASP A 231 17.68 -11.51 1.56
CA ASP A 231 18.65 -12.60 1.59
C ASP A 231 18.29 -13.61 2.67
N ARG A 232 18.74 -14.85 2.54
CA ARG A 232 18.35 -15.97 3.40
C ARG A 232 18.65 -15.74 4.88
N GLU A 233 19.82 -15.18 5.17
CA GLU A 233 20.24 -14.91 6.56
C GLU A 233 19.35 -13.85 7.20
N LEU A 234 19.08 -12.76 6.48
CA LEU A 234 18.22 -11.67 6.94
C LEU A 234 16.77 -12.16 7.18
N ILE A 235 16.25 -13.00 6.29
CA ILE A 235 14.90 -13.57 6.44
C ILE A 235 14.83 -14.60 7.59
N ALA A 236 15.92 -15.32 7.87
CA ALA A 236 15.98 -16.18 9.07
C ALA A 236 15.88 -15.36 10.36
N GLU A 237 16.58 -14.22 10.46
CA GLU A 237 16.45 -13.29 11.57
C GLU A 237 15.05 -12.65 11.62
N ALA A 238 14.50 -12.28 10.44
CA ALA A 238 13.13 -11.74 10.32
C ALA A 238 12.08 -12.69 10.91
N ARG A 239 12.26 -14.00 10.75
CA ARG A 239 11.37 -15.02 11.33
C ARG A 239 11.36 -14.98 12.87
N VAL A 240 12.51 -14.69 13.49
CA VAL A 240 12.62 -14.49 14.95
C VAL A 240 11.87 -13.24 15.38
N VAL A 241 12.08 -12.11 14.68
CA VAL A 241 11.39 -10.85 14.97
C VAL A 241 9.88 -11.00 14.75
N ARG A 242 9.45 -11.67 13.66
CA ARG A 242 8.03 -12.00 13.44
C ARG A 242 7.43 -12.72 14.64
N LYS A 243 8.13 -13.71 15.19
CA LYS A 243 7.67 -14.45 16.37
C LYS A 243 7.56 -13.54 17.60
N MET A 244 8.55 -12.69 17.83
CA MET A 244 8.56 -11.71 18.92
C MET A 244 7.38 -10.74 18.86
N LEU A 245 7.00 -10.31 17.66
CA LEU A 245 5.87 -9.41 17.41
C LEU A 245 4.50 -10.13 17.43
N GLY A 246 4.45 -11.44 17.69
CA GLY A 246 3.20 -12.20 17.73
C GLY A 246 2.69 -12.66 16.37
N GLY A 247 3.46 -12.50 15.29
CA GLY A 247 3.11 -12.88 13.92
C GLY A 247 3.41 -14.34 13.54
N GLY A 248 3.92 -15.15 14.48
CA GLY A 248 4.10 -16.59 14.26
C GLY A 248 2.76 -17.32 14.34
N MET A 249 2.21 -17.63 13.17
CA MET A 249 0.97 -18.40 13.02
C MET A 249 1.27 -19.89 13.02
N ARG A 250 0.24 -20.74 13.04
CA ARG A 250 0.38 -22.20 13.00
C ARG A 250 0.02 -22.71 11.60
N GLN A 251 -1.18 -23.15 11.35
CA GLN A 251 -1.65 -23.67 10.06
C GLN A 251 -2.00 -22.50 9.13
N ALA A 252 -1.01 -21.66 8.82
CA ALA A 252 -1.17 -20.45 8.01
C ALA A 252 -1.34 -20.74 6.52
N GLY A 253 -1.17 -21.98 6.08
CA GLY A 253 -1.43 -22.41 4.71
C GLY A 253 -2.84 -22.09 4.23
N VAL A 254 -3.82 -22.07 5.15
CA VAL A 254 -5.19 -21.58 4.83
C VAL A 254 -5.17 -20.15 4.26
N LEU A 255 -4.34 -19.28 4.79
CA LEU A 255 -4.20 -17.90 4.32
C LEU A 255 -3.27 -17.80 3.11
N ALA A 256 -2.16 -18.54 3.14
CA ALA A 256 -1.17 -18.57 2.08
C ALA A 256 -1.74 -19.04 0.73
N ALA A 257 -2.71 -19.94 0.75
CA ALA A 257 -3.39 -20.44 -0.44
C ALA A 257 -4.04 -19.32 -1.26
N ALA A 258 -4.64 -18.32 -0.60
CA ALA A 258 -5.20 -17.15 -1.28
C ALA A 258 -4.10 -16.32 -1.99
N GLY A 259 -2.92 -16.19 -1.38
CA GLY A 259 -1.77 -15.52 -1.98
C GLY A 259 -1.26 -16.22 -3.25
N LEU A 260 -1.24 -17.55 -3.25
CA LEU A 260 -0.87 -18.34 -4.44
C LEU A 260 -1.85 -18.09 -5.60
N VAL A 261 -3.16 -18.11 -5.32
CA VAL A 261 -4.19 -17.79 -6.33
C VAL A 261 -4.07 -16.34 -6.80
N ALA A 262 -3.74 -15.40 -5.90
CA ALA A 262 -3.54 -14.00 -6.25
C ALA A 262 -2.42 -13.83 -7.31
N PHE A 263 -1.32 -14.58 -7.18
CA PHE A 263 -0.23 -14.53 -8.16
C PHE A 263 -0.65 -15.06 -9.55
N ASP A 264 -1.54 -16.04 -9.58
CA ASP A 264 -1.96 -16.67 -10.84
C ASP A 264 -3.10 -15.90 -11.54
N GLU A 265 -4.08 -15.38 -10.77
CA GLU A 265 -5.32 -14.84 -11.33
C GLU A 265 -5.42 -13.30 -11.26
N VAL A 266 -4.86 -12.67 -10.22
CA VAL A 266 -5.07 -11.22 -9.97
C VAL A 266 -3.87 -10.40 -10.41
N LEU A 267 -2.65 -10.85 -10.08
CA LEU A 267 -1.42 -10.14 -10.45
C LEU A 267 -1.35 -9.79 -11.96
N PRO A 268 -1.69 -10.68 -12.91
CA PRO A 268 -1.60 -10.38 -14.33
C PRO A 268 -2.56 -9.29 -14.82
N ARG A 269 -3.60 -8.97 -14.06
CA ARG A 269 -4.66 -8.04 -14.45
C ARG A 269 -4.62 -6.67 -13.74
N LEU A 270 -3.60 -6.36 -12.97
CA LEU A 270 -3.48 -5.06 -12.27
C LEU A 270 -3.54 -3.86 -13.22
N ALA A 271 -3.12 -4.03 -14.47
CA ALA A 271 -3.23 -2.99 -15.50
C ALA A 271 -4.70 -2.60 -15.80
N ASP A 272 -5.67 -3.50 -15.60
CA ASP A 272 -7.10 -3.21 -15.79
C ASP A 272 -7.58 -2.20 -14.73
N ASP A 273 -7.11 -2.34 -13.47
CA ASP A 273 -7.41 -1.42 -12.39
C ASP A 273 -6.86 -0.01 -12.70
N HIS A 274 -5.68 0.07 -13.33
CA HIS A 274 -5.09 1.35 -13.77
C HIS A 274 -5.88 1.99 -14.92
N ALA A 275 -6.35 1.19 -15.87
CA ALA A 275 -7.19 1.68 -16.96
C ALA A 275 -8.50 2.26 -16.42
N THR A 276 -9.11 1.57 -15.45
CA THR A 276 -10.33 2.02 -14.76
C THR A 276 -10.07 3.32 -13.97
N ALA A 277 -8.92 3.41 -13.25
CA ALA A 277 -8.53 4.62 -12.52
C ALA A 277 -8.33 5.81 -13.46
N ARG A 278 -7.63 5.62 -14.58
CA ARG A 278 -7.39 6.67 -15.56
C ARG A 278 -8.71 7.19 -16.14
N ARG A 279 -9.62 6.29 -16.52
CA ARG A 279 -10.94 6.67 -17.04
C ARG A 279 -11.75 7.45 -16.00
N LEU A 280 -11.76 7.00 -14.75
CA LEU A 280 -12.41 7.72 -13.64
C LEU A 280 -11.79 9.11 -13.45
N ALA A 281 -10.48 9.23 -13.49
CA ALA A 281 -9.77 10.50 -13.34
C ALA A 281 -10.10 11.49 -14.47
N GLU A 282 -10.18 11.03 -15.72
CA GLU A 282 -10.61 11.85 -16.86
C GLU A 282 -12.01 12.44 -16.63
N LEU A 283 -12.95 11.59 -16.20
CA LEU A 283 -14.33 12.00 -15.93
C LEU A 283 -14.46 12.94 -14.72
N ILE A 284 -13.66 12.75 -13.68
CA ILE A 284 -13.61 13.59 -12.49
C ILE A 284 -13.04 14.96 -12.83
N ALA A 285 -12.02 15.03 -13.68
CA ALA A 285 -11.38 16.30 -14.07
C ALA A 285 -12.29 17.25 -14.85
N GLU A 286 -13.37 16.72 -15.45
CA GLU A 286 -14.40 17.54 -16.14
C GLU A 286 -15.37 18.23 -15.16
N VAL A 287 -15.35 17.87 -13.87
CA VAL A 287 -16.30 18.40 -12.89
C VAL A 287 -15.80 19.73 -12.34
N ALA A 288 -16.63 20.80 -12.46
CA ALA A 288 -16.28 22.11 -11.92
C ALA A 288 -16.06 22.04 -10.40
N GLY A 289 -15.03 22.75 -9.90
CA GLY A 289 -14.68 22.72 -8.48
C GLY A 289 -13.73 21.58 -8.09
N ILE A 290 -13.32 20.73 -9.06
CA ILE A 290 -12.33 19.66 -8.88
C ILE A 290 -10.98 20.08 -9.48
N LEU A 291 -9.94 19.92 -8.72
CA LEU A 291 -8.55 20.09 -9.15
C LEU A 291 -7.89 18.72 -9.31
N LEU A 292 -7.80 18.26 -10.53
CA LEU A 292 -7.15 17.01 -10.92
C LEU A 292 -6.54 17.14 -12.30
N ASP A 293 -5.27 16.84 -12.43
CA ASP A 293 -4.64 16.54 -13.72
C ASP A 293 -4.65 15.00 -13.92
N PRO A 294 -5.47 14.45 -14.84
CA PRO A 294 -5.55 13.01 -15.08
C PRO A 294 -4.20 12.38 -15.45
N ALA A 295 -3.28 13.15 -16.05
CA ALA A 295 -1.94 12.67 -16.39
C ALA A 295 -1.09 12.31 -15.17
N THR A 296 -1.49 12.77 -13.98
CA THR A 296 -0.81 12.44 -12.71
C THR A 296 -1.25 11.11 -12.12
N VAL A 297 -2.31 10.48 -12.64
CA VAL A 297 -2.81 9.18 -12.19
C VAL A 297 -2.05 8.06 -12.91
N GLU A 298 -1.01 7.57 -12.25
CA GLU A 298 -0.09 6.59 -12.82
C GLU A 298 -0.52 5.14 -12.55
N THR A 299 -1.30 4.91 -11.49
CA THR A 299 -1.70 3.57 -11.04
C THR A 299 -3.18 3.52 -10.68
N ASN A 300 -3.54 2.76 -9.67
CA ASN A 300 -4.92 2.57 -9.21
C ASN A 300 -5.40 3.61 -8.18
N ILE A 301 -4.58 4.60 -7.82
CA ILE A 301 -4.92 5.62 -6.82
C ILE A 301 -5.16 6.96 -7.51
N ILE A 302 -6.30 7.57 -7.22
CA ILE A 302 -6.71 8.88 -7.70
C ILE A 302 -6.80 9.79 -6.49
N CYS A 303 -5.99 10.85 -6.46
CA CYS A 303 -6.09 11.92 -5.45
C CYS A 303 -6.45 13.22 -6.16
N PHE A 304 -7.53 13.87 -5.71
CA PHE A 304 -7.96 15.16 -6.24
C PHE A 304 -8.32 16.11 -5.12
N ALA A 305 -8.15 17.38 -5.38
CA ALA A 305 -8.51 18.43 -4.44
C ALA A 305 -9.81 19.12 -4.85
N LEU A 306 -10.54 19.63 -3.86
CA LEU A 306 -11.65 20.54 -4.06
C LEU A 306 -11.11 21.97 -4.05
N ASP A 307 -11.52 22.78 -5.01
CA ASP A 307 -11.30 24.24 -4.93
C ASP A 307 -12.44 24.94 -4.18
N GLY A 308 -12.29 26.24 -3.93
CA GLY A 308 -13.29 27.01 -3.19
C GLY A 308 -14.68 27.06 -3.87
N SER A 309 -14.77 26.80 -5.19
CA SER A 309 -16.04 26.81 -5.94
C SER A 309 -16.88 25.55 -5.70
N ALA A 310 -16.28 24.46 -5.22
CA ALA A 310 -17.02 23.27 -4.83
C ALA A 310 -17.97 23.51 -3.64
N GLY A 311 -17.70 24.52 -2.81
CA GLY A 311 -18.55 24.97 -1.72
C GLY A 311 -18.76 23.94 -0.60
N MET A 312 -17.88 22.91 -0.52
CA MET A 312 -17.93 21.84 0.47
C MET A 312 -16.53 21.32 0.82
N THR A 313 -16.42 20.66 1.95
CA THR A 313 -15.20 19.95 2.36
C THR A 313 -15.11 18.57 1.73
N ALA A 314 -13.91 17.96 1.76
CA ALA A 314 -13.72 16.57 1.31
C ALA A 314 -14.56 15.56 2.12
N ALA A 315 -14.76 15.81 3.41
CA ALA A 315 -15.60 14.97 4.26
C ALA A 315 -17.09 15.05 3.84
N GLU A 316 -17.62 16.25 3.63
CA GLU A 316 -19.00 16.46 3.15
C GLU A 316 -19.21 15.82 1.77
N LEU A 317 -18.22 15.92 0.87
CA LEU A 317 -18.29 15.24 -0.43
C LEU A 317 -18.35 13.72 -0.26
N ALA A 318 -17.48 13.16 0.58
CA ALA A 318 -17.46 11.71 0.83
C ALA A 318 -18.78 11.21 1.43
N ASP A 319 -19.36 11.94 2.37
CA ASP A 319 -20.65 11.61 2.99
C ASP A 319 -21.78 11.61 1.96
N ARG A 320 -21.87 12.66 1.12
CA ARG A 320 -22.89 12.78 0.07
C ARG A 320 -22.74 11.75 -1.04
N LEU A 321 -21.51 11.41 -1.42
CA LEU A 321 -21.26 10.29 -2.34
C LEU A 321 -21.73 8.98 -1.73
N GLY A 322 -21.52 8.79 -0.41
CA GLY A 322 -22.04 7.63 0.34
C GLY A 322 -23.55 7.49 0.26
N GLU A 323 -24.29 8.60 0.31
CA GLU A 323 -25.75 8.62 0.13
C GLU A 323 -26.18 8.15 -1.28
N LYS A 324 -25.31 8.34 -2.29
CA LYS A 324 -25.49 7.86 -3.67
C LYS A 324 -24.86 6.47 -3.92
N GLY A 325 -24.41 5.76 -2.86
CA GLY A 325 -23.83 4.42 -2.96
C GLY A 325 -22.37 4.40 -3.44
N VAL A 326 -21.66 5.52 -3.45
CA VAL A 326 -20.25 5.63 -3.81
C VAL A 326 -19.43 6.00 -2.58
N LEU A 327 -18.48 5.14 -2.18
CA LEU A 327 -17.64 5.38 -1.02
C LEU A 327 -16.26 5.87 -1.44
N ALA A 328 -15.79 6.97 -0.87
CA ALA A 328 -14.48 7.58 -1.08
C ALA A 328 -13.83 7.94 0.26
N SER A 329 -12.54 8.27 0.27
CA SER A 329 -11.83 8.67 1.48
C SER A 329 -11.46 10.16 1.45
N ALA A 330 -11.85 10.91 2.48
CA ALA A 330 -11.31 12.24 2.73
C ALA A 330 -9.94 12.11 3.42
N LEU A 331 -8.90 12.75 2.86
CA LEU A 331 -7.53 12.73 3.41
C LEU A 331 -7.15 14.06 4.10
N GLY A 332 -8.05 15.05 4.10
CA GLY A 332 -7.82 16.35 4.67
C GLY A 332 -9.06 17.25 4.46
N ALA A 333 -8.90 18.55 4.59
CA ALA A 333 -10.02 19.48 4.45
C ALA A 333 -10.61 19.50 3.03
N ASN A 334 -9.75 19.40 2.01
CA ASN A 334 -10.12 19.50 0.61
C ASN A 334 -9.56 18.38 -0.28
N LEU A 335 -8.88 17.39 0.27
CA LEU A 335 -8.25 16.29 -0.49
C LEU A 335 -9.08 15.02 -0.38
N VAL A 336 -9.46 14.45 -1.51
CA VAL A 336 -10.20 13.19 -1.63
C VAL A 336 -9.34 12.16 -2.34
N ARG A 337 -9.41 10.90 -1.87
CA ARG A 337 -8.79 9.77 -2.51
C ARG A 337 -9.83 8.74 -2.92
N MET A 338 -9.71 8.25 -4.14
CA MET A 338 -10.39 7.08 -4.66
C MET A 338 -9.37 6.05 -5.12
N VAL A 339 -9.66 4.76 -4.93
CA VAL A 339 -8.76 3.66 -5.30
C VAL A 339 -9.55 2.61 -6.06
N THR A 340 -9.12 2.30 -7.28
CA THR A 340 -9.70 1.21 -8.06
C THR A 340 -9.05 -0.12 -7.69
N HIS A 341 -9.80 -1.18 -7.89
CA HIS A 341 -9.38 -2.56 -7.65
C HIS A 341 -10.29 -3.51 -8.42
N TYR A 342 -9.99 -4.79 -8.48
CA TYR A 342 -10.67 -5.75 -9.36
C TYR A 342 -12.19 -5.89 -9.18
N HIS A 343 -12.77 -5.34 -8.12
CA HIS A 343 -14.23 -5.24 -7.95
C HIS A 343 -14.85 -4.01 -8.65
N ILE A 344 -14.02 -3.04 -9.05
CA ILE A 344 -14.48 -1.82 -9.71
C ILE A 344 -14.37 -1.98 -11.23
N THR A 345 -15.50 -2.01 -11.87
CA THR A 345 -15.58 -2.12 -13.34
C THR A 345 -15.58 -0.75 -14.01
N MET A 346 -15.41 -0.71 -15.33
CA MET A 346 -15.52 0.54 -16.09
C MET A 346 -16.90 1.21 -15.93
N PRO A 347 -18.04 0.49 -15.99
CA PRO A 347 -19.35 1.06 -15.66
C PRO A 347 -19.45 1.61 -14.23
N ASP A 348 -18.81 0.97 -13.23
CA ASP A 348 -18.78 1.48 -11.86
C ASP A 348 -18.03 2.83 -11.79
N ALA A 349 -16.92 2.96 -12.52
CA ALA A 349 -16.17 4.22 -12.60
C ALA A 349 -17.00 5.34 -13.24
N GLU A 350 -17.73 5.05 -14.32
CA GLU A 350 -18.64 6.01 -14.95
C GLU A 350 -19.79 6.43 -14.03
N ALA A 351 -20.38 5.47 -13.30
CA ALA A 351 -21.42 5.74 -12.32
C ALA A 351 -20.89 6.58 -11.14
N ALA A 352 -19.69 6.30 -10.65
CA ALA A 352 -19.06 7.09 -9.58
C ALA A 352 -18.79 8.53 -10.01
N ALA A 353 -18.32 8.74 -11.25
CA ALA A 353 -18.11 10.09 -11.80
C ALA A 353 -19.44 10.83 -11.99
N ALA A 354 -20.52 10.15 -12.42
CA ALA A 354 -21.84 10.74 -12.53
C ALA A 354 -22.37 11.19 -11.16
N ALA A 355 -22.26 10.33 -10.13
CA ALA A 355 -22.64 10.67 -8.75
C ALA A 355 -21.85 11.90 -8.23
N LEU A 356 -20.54 11.95 -8.49
CA LEU A 356 -19.72 13.09 -8.13
C LEU A 356 -20.20 14.38 -8.78
N ARG A 357 -20.49 14.33 -10.07
CA ARG A 357 -21.02 15.50 -10.84
C ARG A 357 -22.33 16.00 -10.26
N GLU A 358 -23.24 15.11 -9.93
CA GLU A 358 -24.54 15.44 -9.32
C GLU A 358 -24.35 16.12 -7.96
N VAL A 359 -23.54 15.51 -7.07
CA VAL A 359 -23.29 16.05 -5.72
C VAL A 359 -22.72 17.46 -5.77
N VAL A 360 -21.77 17.72 -6.68
CA VAL A 360 -21.18 19.05 -6.83
C VAL A 360 -22.20 20.04 -7.43
N ALA A 361 -22.99 19.64 -8.43
CA ALA A 361 -24.00 20.49 -9.05
C ALA A 361 -25.14 20.87 -8.09
N GLU A 362 -25.62 19.96 -7.25
CA GLU A 362 -26.66 20.21 -6.23
C GLU A 362 -26.24 21.33 -5.24
N ARG A 363 -24.93 21.48 -4.97
CA ARG A 363 -24.42 22.50 -4.07
C ARG A 363 -24.30 23.88 -4.74
N ALA A 364 -24.04 23.94 -6.04
CA ALA A 364 -23.93 25.19 -6.79
C ALA A 364 -25.28 25.93 -6.96
N THR A 365 -26.39 25.23 -6.70
CA THR A 365 -27.77 25.75 -6.88
C THR A 365 -28.48 26.07 -5.56
N GLY A 366 -27.92 25.79 -4.40
CA GLY A 366 -28.44 26.06 -3.06
C GLY A 366 -27.60 27.12 -2.32
#